data_10a3927af70d0fa9056a3feb9fc20276
#
_entry.id   10a3927af70d0fa9056a3feb9fc20276
#
_cell.length_a   1.000
_cell.length_b   1.000
_cell.length_c   1.000
_cell.angle_alpha   90.00
_cell.angle_beta   90.00
_cell.angle_gamma   90.00
#
_symmetry.space_group_name_H-M   'P 1'
#
loop_
_entity.id
_entity.type
_entity.pdbx_description
1 polymer ?
#
loop_
_entity_poly.entity_id
_entity_poly.type
_entity_poly.pdbx_seq_one_letter_code
_entity_poly.pdbx_strand_id
1 'polypeptide(L)'
;MHYKDFKLLREDTYINGITADFTLFEKNKVRAIIECKSGAIGVSEYARGIGQIFQYEYFFENHLSLKNYAFCQNFNSVLVFPESVLKNNDFNVGLFKYPKSKKILEINPHNLAVRPISDNELEKLRETKHRDFKVISPYYAHDIRFFEACFLLQVLAIFKGFF
;
A
#
# COMPACT_ATOMS: atom_id res chain seq x y z
N MET A 1 3.61 22.98 -8.12
CA MET A 1 4.26 21.69 -8.37
C MET A 1 3.87 21.23 -9.77
N HIS A 2 4.81 21.11 -10.70
CA HIS A 2 4.50 20.79 -12.09
C HIS A 2 4.27 19.27 -12.24
N TYR A 3 3.10 18.85 -12.72
CA TYR A 3 2.74 17.45 -12.97
C TYR A 3 3.60 16.71 -14.00
N LYS A 4 4.45 17.42 -14.72
CA LYS A 4 5.28 16.87 -15.81
C LYS A 4 6.35 15.88 -15.36
N ASP A 5 6.63 15.83 -14.06
CA ASP A 5 7.74 15.05 -13.53
C ASP A 5 7.34 13.67 -12.97
N PHE A 6 6.04 13.38 -12.88
CA PHE A 6 5.55 12.11 -12.33
C PHE A 6 4.93 11.22 -13.41
N LYS A 7 5.26 9.93 -13.34
CA LYS A 7 4.69 8.89 -14.19
C LYS A 7 4.27 7.71 -13.32
N LEU A 8 3.07 7.20 -13.54
CA LEU A 8 2.56 5.99 -12.91
C LEU A 8 2.58 4.84 -13.91
N LEU A 9 3.14 3.71 -13.51
CA LEU A 9 3.11 2.46 -14.26
C LEU A 9 2.28 1.44 -13.47
N ARG A 10 1.36 0.76 -14.14
CA ARG A 10 0.54 -0.30 -13.59
C ARG A 10 1.17 -1.66 -13.85
N GLU A 11 0.99 -2.59 -12.91
CA GLU A 11 1.43 -3.99 -13.04
C GLU A 11 2.90 -4.11 -13.45
N ASP A 12 3.76 -3.38 -12.74
CA ASP A 12 5.19 -3.37 -13.03
C ASP A 12 5.89 -4.57 -12.39
N THR A 13 6.58 -5.36 -13.21
CA THR A 13 7.25 -6.58 -12.76
C THR A 13 8.69 -6.28 -12.35
N TYR A 14 9.04 -6.73 -11.16
CA TYR A 14 10.37 -6.66 -10.55
C TYR A 14 11.08 -8.02 -10.60
N ILE A 15 12.26 -8.08 -10.00
CA ILE A 15 13.07 -9.30 -9.89
C ILE A 15 12.25 -10.42 -9.23
N ASN A 16 12.50 -11.65 -9.63
CA ASN A 16 11.80 -12.86 -9.20
C ASN A 16 10.31 -12.91 -9.56
N GLY A 17 9.87 -12.11 -10.54
CA GLY A 17 8.50 -12.11 -11.02
C GLY A 17 7.50 -11.44 -10.07
N ILE A 18 7.98 -10.72 -9.06
CA ILE A 18 7.10 -9.94 -8.18
C ILE A 18 6.55 -8.77 -8.99
N THR A 19 5.22 -8.70 -9.09
CA THR A 19 4.51 -7.64 -9.80
C THR A 19 3.86 -6.72 -8.78
N ALA A 20 4.22 -5.44 -8.84
CA ALA A 20 3.58 -4.39 -8.06
C ALA A 20 2.31 -3.91 -8.77
N ASP A 21 1.28 -3.59 -8.01
CA ASP A 21 0.06 -3.00 -8.60
C ASP A 21 0.38 -1.68 -9.30
N PHE A 22 1.24 -0.85 -8.68
CA PHE A 22 1.72 0.39 -9.30
C PHE A 22 3.16 0.71 -8.92
N THR A 23 3.88 1.32 -9.88
CA THR A 23 5.16 2.00 -9.64
C THR A 23 5.02 3.48 -9.98
N LEU A 24 5.33 4.34 -9.02
CA LEU A 24 5.40 5.78 -9.23
C LEU A 24 6.84 6.20 -9.53
N PHE A 25 7.02 6.92 -10.60
CA PHE A 25 8.28 7.55 -10.97
C PHE A 25 8.24 9.05 -10.73
N GLU A 26 9.34 9.58 -10.25
CA GLU A 26 9.65 11.01 -10.19
C GLU A 26 10.94 11.22 -10.97
N LYS A 27 10.91 12.03 -12.03
CA LYS A 27 12.07 12.29 -12.90
C LYS A 27 12.80 11.00 -13.34
N ASN A 28 12.04 10.02 -13.79
CA ASN A 28 12.53 8.70 -14.23
C ASN A 28 13.16 7.81 -13.14
N LYS A 29 13.07 8.17 -11.87
CA LYS A 29 13.49 7.33 -10.75
C LYS A 29 12.26 6.79 -10.02
N VAL A 30 12.35 5.57 -9.50
CA VAL A 30 11.29 4.99 -8.68
C VAL A 30 11.15 5.76 -7.38
N ARG A 31 10.01 6.40 -7.22
CA ARG A 31 9.65 7.19 -6.04
C ARG A 31 8.88 6.37 -5.02
N ALA A 32 8.01 5.49 -5.52
CA ALA A 32 7.26 4.56 -4.68
C ALA A 32 6.89 3.31 -5.46
N ILE A 33 6.79 2.20 -4.75
CA ILE A 33 6.18 0.95 -5.21
C ILE A 33 4.95 0.70 -4.35
N ILE A 34 3.81 0.45 -4.99
CA ILE A 34 2.50 0.50 -4.36
C ILE A 34 1.81 -0.85 -4.51
N GLU A 35 1.31 -1.35 -3.40
CA GLU A 35 0.50 -2.55 -3.30
C GLU A 35 -0.88 -2.19 -2.76
N CYS A 36 -1.93 -2.60 -3.47
CA CYS A 36 -3.31 -2.34 -3.12
C CYS A 36 -3.98 -3.62 -2.62
N LYS A 37 -4.77 -3.53 -1.56
CA LYS A 37 -5.55 -4.65 -1.03
C LYS A 37 -7.02 -4.30 -0.99
N SER A 38 -7.88 -5.27 -1.34
CA SER A 38 -9.33 -5.10 -1.33
C SER A 38 -9.90 -5.05 0.10
N GLY A 39 -11.16 -4.61 0.24
CA GLY A 39 -11.83 -4.53 1.54
C GLY A 39 -12.26 -5.86 2.13
N ALA A 40 -12.31 -6.91 1.30
CA ALA A 40 -12.67 -8.27 1.72
C ALA A 40 -11.44 -9.10 2.13
N ILE A 41 -10.38 -8.45 2.61
CA ILE A 41 -9.16 -9.14 2.97
C ILE A 41 -9.26 -9.78 4.35
N GLY A 42 -8.86 -11.05 4.41
CA GLY A 42 -8.52 -11.71 5.67
C GLY A 42 -7.08 -11.39 6.09
N VAL A 43 -6.74 -11.86 7.29
CA VAL A 43 -5.39 -11.67 7.88
C VAL A 43 -4.27 -12.14 6.95
N SER A 44 -4.46 -13.26 6.25
CA SER A 44 -3.48 -13.85 5.34
C SER A 44 -3.15 -12.92 4.15
N GLU A 45 -4.17 -12.32 3.54
CA GLU A 45 -3.97 -11.39 2.41
C GLU A 45 -3.31 -10.09 2.86
N TYR A 46 -3.65 -9.61 4.04
CA TYR A 46 -2.99 -8.45 4.62
C TYR A 46 -1.52 -8.73 4.92
N ALA A 47 -1.22 -9.87 5.56
CA ALA A 47 0.15 -10.32 5.83
C ALA A 47 0.96 -10.49 4.54
N ARG A 48 0.33 -11.02 3.45
CA ARG A 48 0.95 -11.12 2.13
C ARG A 48 1.30 -9.73 1.57
N GLY A 49 0.39 -8.76 1.67
CA GLY A 49 0.66 -7.38 1.25
C GLY A 49 1.84 -6.76 2.00
N ILE A 50 1.91 -6.98 3.32
CA ILE A 50 3.05 -6.54 4.12
C ILE A 50 4.35 -7.23 3.66
N GLY A 51 4.32 -8.53 3.38
CA GLY A 51 5.46 -9.25 2.83
C GLY A 51 5.94 -8.66 1.51
N GLN A 52 5.02 -8.26 0.64
CA GLN A 52 5.35 -7.59 -0.63
C GLN A 52 6.04 -6.25 -0.40
N ILE A 53 5.54 -5.39 0.50
CA ILE A 53 6.20 -4.09 0.75
C ILE A 53 7.58 -4.24 1.42
N PHE A 54 7.84 -5.31 2.18
CA PHE A 54 9.18 -5.65 2.65
C PHE A 54 10.11 -6.01 1.48
N GLN A 55 9.62 -6.74 0.46
CA GLN A 55 10.39 -7.04 -0.74
C GLN A 55 10.71 -5.77 -1.53
N TYR A 56 9.76 -4.82 -1.60
CA TYR A 56 10.00 -3.54 -2.27
C TYR A 56 11.08 -2.72 -1.55
N GLU A 57 11.08 -2.72 -0.22
CA GLU A 57 12.15 -2.07 0.55
C GLU A 57 13.51 -2.74 0.32
N TYR A 58 13.54 -4.07 0.27
CA TYR A 58 14.74 -4.83 -0.06
C TYR A 58 15.27 -4.49 -1.47
N PHE A 59 14.38 -4.35 -2.45
CA PHE A 59 14.78 -3.92 -3.80
C PHE A 59 15.40 -2.53 -3.79
N PHE A 60 14.81 -1.61 -3.04
CA PHE A 60 15.36 -0.28 -2.86
C PHE A 60 16.75 -0.30 -2.22
N GLU A 61 16.90 -0.98 -1.10
CA GLU A 61 18.15 -1.05 -0.33
C GLU A 61 19.31 -1.66 -1.14
N ASN A 62 19.00 -2.61 -2.01
CA ASN A 62 19.98 -3.33 -2.82
C ASN A 62 20.01 -2.85 -4.28
N HIS A 63 19.32 -1.79 -4.64
CA HIS A 63 19.22 -1.26 -6.00
C HIS A 63 18.81 -2.31 -7.04
N LEU A 64 17.92 -3.22 -6.67
CA LEU A 64 17.48 -4.33 -7.51
C LEU A 64 16.24 -3.95 -8.32
N SER A 65 16.38 -3.93 -9.63
CA SER A 65 15.28 -3.73 -10.57
C SER A 65 15.52 -4.48 -11.87
N LEU A 66 14.54 -5.24 -12.35
CA LEU A 66 14.63 -5.97 -13.62
C LEU A 66 14.89 -5.05 -14.81
N LYS A 67 14.41 -3.82 -14.76
CA LYS A 67 14.55 -2.80 -15.81
C LYS A 67 15.66 -1.78 -15.53
N ASN A 68 16.53 -2.07 -14.58
CA ASN A 68 17.60 -1.15 -14.15
C ASN A 68 17.11 0.25 -13.74
N TYR A 69 15.93 0.31 -13.12
CA TYR A 69 15.43 1.56 -12.61
C TYR A 69 16.32 2.09 -11.47
N ALA A 70 16.63 3.36 -11.51
CA ALA A 70 17.19 4.05 -10.36
C ALA A 70 16.09 4.37 -9.35
N PHE A 71 16.39 4.33 -8.06
CA PHE A 71 15.46 4.71 -6.98
C PHE A 71 15.74 6.15 -6.51
N CYS A 72 14.69 6.83 -6.08
CA CYS A 72 14.82 8.10 -5.35
C CYS A 72 15.37 7.84 -3.95
N GLN A 73 16.16 8.76 -3.40
CA GLN A 73 16.65 8.64 -2.02
C GLN A 73 15.51 8.56 -0.98
N ASN A 74 14.41 9.25 -1.25
CA ASN A 74 13.21 9.25 -0.42
C ASN A 74 12.14 8.27 -0.94
N PHE A 75 12.58 7.09 -1.39
CA PHE A 75 11.71 5.99 -1.78
C PHE A 75 10.71 5.60 -0.70
N ASN A 76 9.52 5.17 -1.11
CA ASN A 76 8.53 4.60 -0.22
C ASN A 76 7.98 3.27 -0.77
N SER A 77 7.87 2.27 0.10
CA SER A 77 7.00 1.12 -0.11
C SER A 77 5.60 1.48 0.42
N VAL A 78 4.58 1.30 -0.40
CA VAL A 78 3.23 1.80 -0.09
C VAL A 78 2.23 0.66 -0.06
N LEU A 79 1.47 0.56 1.04
CA LEU A 79 0.34 -0.34 1.17
C LEU A 79 -0.95 0.50 1.21
N VAL A 80 -1.88 0.19 0.32
CA VAL A 80 -3.17 0.87 0.23
C VAL A 80 -4.29 -0.12 0.53
N PHE A 81 -5.22 0.25 1.38
CA PHE A 81 -6.39 -0.55 1.71
C PHE A 81 -7.62 0.34 1.98
N PRO A 82 -8.85 -0.19 1.87
CA PRO A 82 -10.05 0.57 2.17
C PRO A 82 -10.23 0.79 3.67
N GLU A 83 -10.90 1.87 4.03
CA GLU A 83 -11.14 2.24 5.43
C GLU A 83 -11.83 1.15 6.27
N SER A 84 -12.58 0.24 5.63
CA SER A 84 -13.22 -0.91 6.29
C SER A 84 -12.23 -1.81 7.02
N VAL A 85 -10.96 -1.84 6.59
CA VAL A 85 -9.92 -2.65 7.22
C VAL A 85 -9.59 -2.14 8.62
N LEU A 86 -9.54 -0.82 8.82
CA LEU A 86 -9.32 -0.22 10.15
C LEU A 86 -10.53 -0.38 11.08
N LYS A 87 -11.71 -0.48 10.49
CA LYS A 87 -12.97 -0.67 11.24
C LYS A 87 -13.27 -2.13 11.55
N ASN A 88 -12.45 -3.05 11.06
CA ASN A 88 -12.62 -4.48 11.30
C ASN A 88 -12.23 -4.82 12.74
N ASN A 89 -13.20 -5.38 13.49
CA ASN A 89 -12.98 -5.78 14.88
C ASN A 89 -12.29 -7.13 15.02
N ASP A 90 -12.14 -7.86 13.93
CA ASP A 90 -11.63 -9.24 13.95
C ASP A 90 -10.11 -9.32 13.74
N PHE A 91 -9.49 -8.27 13.21
CA PHE A 91 -8.04 -8.16 13.22
C PHE A 91 -7.55 -6.72 13.34
N ASN A 92 -6.35 -6.56 13.90
CA ASN A 92 -5.80 -5.26 14.24
C ASN A 92 -4.51 -5.01 13.45
N VAL A 93 -4.57 -4.06 12.55
CA VAL A 93 -3.43 -3.69 11.69
C VAL A 93 -2.21 -3.18 12.49
N GLY A 94 -2.41 -2.66 13.70
CA GLY A 94 -1.33 -2.20 14.59
C GLY A 94 -0.43 -3.33 15.08
N LEU A 95 -0.89 -4.58 15.09
CA LEU A 95 -0.10 -5.74 15.54
C LEU A 95 0.90 -6.26 14.51
N PHE A 96 0.89 -5.72 13.31
CA PHE A 96 1.84 -6.11 12.27
C PHE A 96 3.11 -5.27 12.35
N LYS A 97 4.21 -5.88 11.91
CA LYS A 97 5.48 -5.19 11.67
C LYS A 97 5.52 -4.69 10.24
N TYR A 98 6.00 -3.49 10.04
CA TYR A 98 6.11 -2.85 8.72
C TYR A 98 7.56 -2.47 8.40
N PRO A 99 7.92 -2.32 7.11
CA PRO A 99 9.21 -1.79 6.69
C PRO A 99 9.42 -0.35 7.20
N LYS A 100 10.67 0.10 7.20
CA LYS A 100 11.02 1.47 7.64
C LYS A 100 10.54 2.54 6.65
N SER A 101 10.72 2.30 5.35
CA SER A 101 10.33 3.22 4.27
C SER A 101 8.86 3.06 3.85
N LYS A 102 8.00 2.62 4.77
CA LYS A 102 6.59 2.41 4.49
C LYS A 102 5.79 3.70 4.42
N LYS A 103 4.77 3.67 3.59
CA LYS A 103 3.57 4.50 3.73
C LYS A 103 2.36 3.58 3.77
N ILE A 104 1.47 3.79 4.71
CA ILE A 104 0.21 3.06 4.81
C ILE A 104 -0.90 4.07 4.54
N LEU A 105 -1.71 3.79 3.53
CA LEU A 105 -2.79 4.66 3.09
C LEU A 105 -4.10 3.91 3.21
N GLU A 106 -5.13 4.58 3.70
CA GLU A 106 -6.49 4.11 3.58
C GLU A 106 -7.24 4.94 2.54
N ILE A 107 -8.15 4.27 1.84
CA ILE A 107 -9.05 4.91 0.87
C ILE A 107 -10.50 4.68 1.27
N ASN A 108 -11.31 5.73 1.21
CA ASN A 108 -12.74 5.61 1.31
C ASN A 108 -13.31 5.25 -0.08
N PRO A 109 -13.91 4.06 -0.27
CA PRO A 109 -14.36 3.61 -1.58
C PRO A 109 -15.57 4.40 -2.12
N HIS A 110 -16.28 5.15 -1.28
CA HIS A 110 -17.46 5.90 -1.68
C HIS A 110 -17.13 7.28 -2.25
N ASN A 111 -16.23 8.00 -1.60
CA ASN A 111 -15.86 9.36 -1.98
C ASN A 111 -14.42 9.48 -2.49
N LEU A 112 -13.71 8.36 -2.50
CA LEU A 112 -12.32 8.24 -2.96
C LEU A 112 -11.33 9.10 -2.15
N ALA A 113 -11.72 9.56 -0.97
CA ALA A 113 -10.80 10.26 -0.08
C ALA A 113 -9.73 9.30 0.41
N VAL A 114 -8.48 9.77 0.37
CA VAL A 114 -7.32 9.00 0.82
C VAL A 114 -6.65 9.73 1.95
N ARG A 115 -6.21 8.99 2.96
CA ARG A 115 -5.38 9.53 4.03
C ARG A 115 -4.26 8.57 4.44
N PRO A 116 -3.15 9.08 4.93
CA PRO A 116 -2.12 8.25 5.52
C PRO A 116 -2.55 7.78 6.92
N ILE A 117 -2.10 6.59 7.27
CA ILE A 117 -2.15 6.09 8.64
C ILE A 117 -0.81 6.41 9.30
N SER A 118 -0.84 7.18 10.36
CA SER A 118 0.36 7.58 11.08
C SER A 118 0.88 6.46 11.99
N ASP A 119 2.18 6.54 12.35
CA ASP A 119 2.76 5.62 13.32
C ASP A 119 2.06 5.70 14.68
N ASN A 120 1.62 6.89 15.09
CA ASN A 120 0.83 7.07 16.30
C ASN A 120 -0.52 6.35 16.27
N GLU A 121 -1.19 6.31 15.10
CA GLU A 121 -2.42 5.55 14.94
C GLU A 121 -2.16 4.05 15.02
N LEU A 122 -1.09 3.56 14.38
CA LEU A 122 -0.71 2.15 14.47
C LEU A 122 -0.36 1.75 15.91
N GLU A 123 0.30 2.62 16.67
CA GLU A 123 0.62 2.38 18.07
C GLU A 123 -0.64 2.32 18.94
N LYS A 124 -1.56 3.27 18.78
CA LYS A 124 -2.86 3.22 19.47
C LYS A 124 -3.66 1.96 19.16
N LEU A 125 -3.65 1.51 17.91
CA LEU A 125 -4.27 0.25 17.54
C LEU A 125 -3.59 -0.95 18.20
N ARG A 126 -2.25 -0.92 18.33
CA ARG A 126 -1.46 -1.97 18.99
C ARG A 126 -1.78 -2.09 20.48
N GLU A 127 -2.05 -0.98 21.15
CA GLU A 127 -2.45 -0.94 22.55
C GLU A 127 -3.87 -1.44 22.82
N THR A 128 -4.70 -1.47 21.75
CA THR A 128 -6.08 -1.93 21.87
C THR A 128 -6.11 -3.44 22.15
N LYS A 129 -6.70 -3.83 23.28
CA LYS A 129 -6.87 -5.25 23.61
C LYS A 129 -7.84 -5.91 22.64
N HIS A 130 -7.39 -7.01 22.03
CA HIS A 130 -8.26 -7.80 21.19
C HIS A 130 -9.31 -8.52 22.02
N ARG A 131 -10.56 -8.38 21.60
CA ARG A 131 -11.60 -9.31 21.98
C ARG A 131 -11.49 -10.54 21.07
N ASP A 132 -11.82 -11.70 21.60
CA ASP A 132 -11.66 -13.02 20.99
C ASP A 132 -11.84 -13.05 19.47
N PHE A 133 -10.83 -13.59 18.79
CA PHE A 133 -10.85 -13.71 17.34
C PHE A 133 -11.96 -14.67 16.90
N LYS A 134 -13.00 -14.15 16.28
CA LYS A 134 -13.89 -14.98 15.48
C LYS A 134 -13.32 -15.11 14.08
N VAL A 135 -13.04 -16.33 13.67
CA VAL A 135 -12.67 -16.62 12.28
C VAL A 135 -13.86 -16.28 11.38
N ILE A 136 -13.73 -15.19 10.64
CA ILE A 136 -14.73 -14.85 9.63
C ILE A 136 -14.39 -15.62 8.36
N SER A 137 -15.39 -16.35 7.85
CA SER A 137 -15.32 -16.98 6.54
C SER A 137 -15.05 -15.93 5.45
N PRO A 138 -14.07 -16.16 4.56
CA PRO A 138 -13.74 -15.18 3.53
C PRO A 138 -14.86 -15.09 2.50
N TYR A 139 -15.69 -14.06 2.56
CA TYR A 139 -16.54 -13.70 1.44
C TYR A 139 -15.68 -13.02 0.37
N TYR A 140 -15.46 -13.71 -0.73
CA TYR A 140 -14.80 -13.16 -1.91
C TYR A 140 -15.77 -12.21 -2.63
N ALA A 141 -15.72 -10.95 -2.27
CA ALA A 141 -16.25 -9.91 -3.13
C ALA A 141 -15.08 -9.33 -3.93
N HIS A 142 -14.99 -9.72 -5.20
CA HIS A 142 -14.13 -9.02 -6.15
C HIS A 142 -14.74 -7.64 -6.38
N ASP A 143 -14.33 -6.67 -5.57
CA ASP A 143 -14.73 -5.29 -5.79
C ASP A 143 -13.81 -4.67 -6.86
N ILE A 144 -14.17 -4.92 -8.12
CA ILE A 144 -13.50 -4.35 -9.29
C ILE A 144 -13.41 -2.81 -9.16
N ARG A 145 -14.40 -2.17 -8.54
CA ARG A 145 -14.45 -0.72 -8.34
C ARG A 145 -13.32 -0.21 -7.43
N PHE A 146 -12.84 -1.04 -6.49
CA PHE A 146 -11.72 -0.66 -5.64
C PHE A 146 -10.43 -0.51 -6.45
N PHE A 147 -10.16 -1.45 -7.35
CA PHE A 147 -9.01 -1.35 -8.25
C PHE A 147 -9.15 -0.18 -9.22
N GLU A 148 -10.34 0.09 -9.71
CA GLU A 148 -10.61 1.28 -10.53
C GLU A 148 -10.44 2.57 -9.73
N ALA A 149 -10.85 2.60 -8.46
CA ALA A 149 -10.66 3.75 -7.59
C ALA A 149 -9.17 4.00 -7.27
N CYS A 150 -8.39 2.96 -7.04
CA CYS A 150 -6.94 3.08 -6.94
C CYS A 150 -6.33 3.54 -8.27
N PHE A 151 -6.94 3.16 -9.39
CA PHE A 151 -6.43 3.48 -10.71
C PHE A 151 -6.70 4.93 -11.15
N LEU A 152 -7.95 5.44 -10.89
CA LEU A 152 -8.35 6.69 -11.51
C LEU A 152 -7.82 7.93 -10.90
N LEU A 153 -7.31 7.87 -9.73
CA LEU A 153 -7.19 9.04 -9.20
C LEU A 153 -6.27 9.60 -8.53
N GLN A 154 -6.25 9.06 -8.05
CA GLN A 154 -5.95 9.71 -6.91
C GLN A 154 -4.65 9.30 -6.37
N VAL A 155 -4.06 8.19 -6.80
CA VAL A 155 -2.63 7.97 -6.62
C VAL A 155 -1.84 9.24 -6.97
N LEU A 156 -2.15 9.91 -8.06
CA LEU A 156 -1.53 11.21 -8.40
C LEU A 156 -1.92 12.35 -7.45
N ALA A 157 -3.13 12.35 -6.92
CA ALA A 157 -3.57 13.36 -5.96
C ALA A 157 -2.99 13.11 -4.56
N ILE A 158 -2.85 11.84 -4.16
CA ILE A 158 -2.22 11.43 -2.93
C ILE A 158 -0.80 11.93 -2.84
N PHE A 159 -0.07 11.79 -3.94
CA PHE A 159 1.34 12.20 -4.00
C PHE A 159 1.54 13.72 -4.00
N LYS A 160 0.48 14.52 -4.12
CA LYS A 160 0.59 15.98 -3.99
C LYS A 160 0.91 16.46 -2.59
N GLY A 161 0.51 15.73 -1.60
CA GLY A 161 0.61 16.18 -0.20
C GLY A 161 1.48 15.31 0.71
N PHE A 162 1.90 14.11 0.28
CA PHE A 162 2.51 13.12 1.17
C PHE A 162 3.95 12.72 0.83
N PHE A 163 4.48 13.26 -0.27
CA PHE A 163 5.87 13.01 -0.68
C PHE A 163 6.68 14.28 -0.89
#